data_630c80fcfe33628ec0fc6a379ba46b42
#
_entry.id   630c80fcfe33628ec0fc6a379ba46b42
#
_cell.length_a   1.000
_cell.length_b   1.000
_cell.length_c   1.000
_cell.angle_alpha   90.00
_cell.angle_beta   90.00
_cell.angle_gamma   90.00
#
_symmetry.space_group_name_H-M   'P 1'
#
loop_
_entity.id
_entity.type
_entity.pdbx_description
1 polymer ?
#
loop_
_entity_poly.entity_id
_entity_poly.type
_entity_poly.pdbx_seq_one_letter_code
_entity_poly.pdbx_strand_id
1 'polypeptide(L)'
;MPQATRWPDIVFASDWRLATLSEATKAGRLRRIARGIYTPSEDPVEAVVRRNWMQLLGRAFPGAVIVDRSTRAGSPDSSGCLYVDHARRRALALPGLVIVPRSGPGPLSGDQALHGFYVSSTARGLLDNLAGGGGRCLSREEIEAWITEIATRHGEPRLNALRDQAREIAAAAGREDAFTRLSTIISAALSTGTVDAVVSHALQASAAGNPYDHERLALFTTAAAYLADQAPASLPDLPDLASRRRLFPFYEAYFSNSIEGTEFTLDEAASIIFDAAIPAERPEDAHDVLGTYRVVADPVEMARAPGSADDLIELLKRRHAIIMEGRPDKSPGRFKTRANRAGATVFVAPRLVEGTLRAGFDVGRSLLDPFARAVFVMFLVAEVHPFADGNGRVARVMMNAELAAAHEGRIVIPTVYRGEYLSATKAATHNAVFAPIAAVLAFAQRYAAQVNFETRATAERDLARTNALVDPQTAEDNNIHLLLPASLDRVGMA
;
A
#
# COMPACT_ATOMS: atom_id res chain seq x y z
N MET A 1 40.78 32.35 33.13
CA MET A 1 40.90 31.79 31.77
C MET A 1 39.79 32.42 30.92
N PRO A 2 40.06 33.02 29.74
CA PRO A 2 38.98 33.53 28.89
C PRO A 2 38.11 32.36 28.49
N GLN A 3 36.78 32.47 28.63
CA GLN A 3 35.81 31.46 28.20
C GLN A 3 36.08 31.14 26.72
N ALA A 4 36.29 29.88 26.40
CA ALA A 4 36.47 29.41 25.04
C ALA A 4 35.22 29.82 24.22
N THR A 5 35.41 30.63 23.19
CA THR A 5 34.32 31.06 22.31
C THR A 5 33.67 29.82 21.70
N ARG A 6 32.42 29.56 22.07
CA ARG A 6 31.63 28.44 21.47
C ARG A 6 31.11 28.92 20.13
N TRP A 7 31.68 28.41 19.05
CA TRP A 7 31.26 28.72 17.68
C TRP A 7 29.98 27.97 17.30
N PRO A 8 29.04 28.64 16.61
CA PRO A 8 27.94 27.94 15.96
C PRO A 8 28.45 27.10 14.79
N ASP A 9 27.64 26.10 14.36
CA ASP A 9 28.01 25.18 13.27
C ASP A 9 28.27 25.90 11.93
N ILE A 10 27.55 27.03 11.70
CA ILE A 10 27.82 27.99 10.62
C ILE A 10 28.15 29.34 11.23
N VAL A 11 29.29 29.93 10.85
CA VAL A 11 29.78 31.20 11.29
C VAL A 11 29.79 32.20 10.11
N PHE A 12 29.00 33.25 10.21
CA PHE A 12 28.99 34.33 9.21
C PHE A 12 29.94 35.44 9.62
N ALA A 13 30.76 35.90 8.68
CA ALA A 13 31.74 36.92 8.94
C ALA A 13 31.16 38.28 9.41
N SER A 14 29.91 38.55 9.02
CA SER A 14 29.15 39.73 9.45
C SER A 14 28.85 39.79 10.94
N ASP A 15 28.87 38.66 11.62
CA ASP A 15 28.46 38.55 13.03
C ASP A 15 29.64 38.62 14.01
N TRP A 16 30.86 38.71 13.49
CA TRP A 16 32.09 38.63 14.27
C TRP A 16 33.12 39.69 13.84
N ARG A 17 34.03 40.06 14.77
CA ARG A 17 35.15 40.91 14.43
C ARG A 17 36.13 40.19 13.51
N LEU A 18 36.59 40.86 12.44
CA LEU A 18 37.49 40.26 11.44
C LEU A 18 38.80 39.73 12.06
N ALA A 19 39.33 40.42 13.10
CA ALA A 19 40.54 39.98 13.83
C ALA A 19 40.30 38.60 14.50
N THR A 20 39.14 38.40 15.16
CA THR A 20 38.77 37.16 15.83
C THR A 20 38.61 36.00 14.83
N LEU A 21 37.99 36.26 13.68
CA LEU A 21 37.84 35.26 12.62
C LEU A 21 39.19 34.87 12.00
N SER A 22 40.05 35.86 11.75
CA SER A 22 41.39 35.63 11.19
C SER A 22 42.26 34.80 12.13
N GLU A 23 42.25 35.13 13.43
CA GLU A 23 42.96 34.36 14.46
C GLU A 23 42.44 32.91 14.56
N ALA A 24 41.10 32.73 14.62
CA ALA A 24 40.49 31.41 14.70
C ALA A 24 40.77 30.56 13.46
N THR A 25 40.79 31.18 12.27
CA THR A 25 41.12 30.50 11.02
C THR A 25 42.60 30.10 10.95
N LYS A 26 43.50 31.00 11.36
CA LYS A 26 44.93 30.70 11.43
C LYS A 26 45.27 29.62 12.44
N ALA A 27 44.53 29.57 13.54
CA ALA A 27 44.65 28.52 14.58
C ALA A 27 43.95 27.21 14.23
N GLY A 28 43.39 27.06 13.03
CA GLY A 28 42.68 25.82 12.58
C GLY A 28 41.33 25.60 13.27
N ARG A 29 40.84 26.53 14.10
CA ARG A 29 39.55 26.43 14.80
C ARG A 29 38.34 26.70 13.91
N LEU A 30 38.55 27.34 12.75
CA LEU A 30 37.52 27.60 11.74
C LEU A 30 38.04 27.23 10.36
N ARG A 31 37.22 26.49 9.59
CA ARG A 31 37.43 26.21 8.18
C ARG A 31 36.53 27.11 7.34
N ARG A 32 37.03 27.61 6.23
CA ARG A 32 36.23 28.42 5.31
C ARG A 32 35.40 27.53 4.38
N ILE A 33 34.07 27.72 4.34
CA ILE A 33 33.15 27.10 3.40
C ILE A 33 33.08 27.92 2.11
N ALA A 34 32.86 29.23 2.25
CA ALA A 34 32.78 30.19 1.15
C ALA A 34 33.21 31.58 1.63
N ARG A 35 33.16 32.58 0.75
CA ARG A 35 33.49 33.98 1.14
C ARG A 35 32.51 34.43 2.24
N GLY A 36 33.06 34.68 3.44
CA GLY A 36 32.31 35.18 4.60
C GLY A 36 31.51 34.08 5.34
N ILE A 37 31.70 32.79 5.02
CA ILE A 37 31.05 31.69 5.66
C ILE A 37 32.11 30.66 6.12
N TYR A 38 32.06 30.28 7.39
CA TYR A 38 33.02 29.41 8.03
C TYR A 38 32.28 28.35 8.89
N THR A 39 33.01 27.31 9.30
CA THR A 39 32.53 26.29 10.23
C THR A 39 33.64 25.83 11.18
N PRO A 40 33.35 25.58 12.45
CA PRO A 40 34.26 24.90 13.37
C PRO A 40 34.20 23.36 13.22
N SER A 41 33.20 22.82 12.52
CA SER A 41 33.00 21.35 12.38
C SER A 41 34.11 20.71 11.57
N GLU A 42 34.53 19.53 11.99
CA GLU A 42 35.46 18.65 11.25
C GLU A 42 34.78 17.76 10.20
N ASP A 43 33.45 17.70 10.23
CA ASP A 43 32.65 16.94 9.26
C ASP A 43 32.93 17.41 7.81
N PRO A 44 32.64 16.56 6.80
CA PRO A 44 32.65 16.97 5.40
C PRO A 44 31.82 18.24 5.18
N VAL A 45 32.37 19.18 4.42
CA VAL A 45 31.74 20.51 4.22
C VAL A 45 30.34 20.39 3.65
N GLU A 46 30.11 19.44 2.74
CA GLU A 46 28.80 19.14 2.16
C GLU A 46 27.77 18.73 3.22
N ALA A 47 28.17 17.93 4.19
CA ALA A 47 27.30 17.49 5.28
C ALA A 47 26.92 18.67 6.19
N VAL A 48 27.91 19.52 6.52
CA VAL A 48 27.68 20.74 7.31
C VAL A 48 26.73 21.68 6.59
N VAL A 49 26.92 21.92 5.29
CA VAL A 49 26.09 22.80 4.49
C VAL A 49 24.68 22.24 4.37
N ARG A 50 24.53 20.94 4.12
CA ARG A 50 23.22 20.28 3.99
C ARG A 50 22.40 20.37 5.27
N ARG A 51 22.96 20.10 6.44
CA ARG A 51 22.18 20.16 7.71
C ARG A 51 21.83 21.59 8.12
N ASN A 52 22.56 22.60 7.61
CA ASN A 52 22.37 24.01 7.94
C ASN A 52 21.74 24.84 6.81
N TRP A 53 21.13 24.21 5.81
CA TRP A 53 20.61 24.88 4.62
C TRP A 53 19.59 25.97 4.94
N MET A 54 18.74 25.78 5.96
CA MET A 54 17.73 26.77 6.36
C MET A 54 18.39 28.08 6.86
N GLN A 55 19.39 27.94 7.71
CA GLN A 55 20.16 29.12 8.22
C GLN A 55 20.88 29.82 7.08
N LEU A 56 21.48 29.07 6.16
CA LEU A 56 22.15 29.60 4.97
C LEU A 56 21.18 30.32 4.04
N LEU A 57 19.99 29.74 3.79
CA LEU A 57 18.93 30.37 2.99
C LEU A 57 18.45 31.67 3.63
N GLY A 58 18.01 31.66 4.89
CA GLY A 58 17.45 32.82 5.57
C GLY A 58 18.47 33.98 5.67
N ARG A 59 19.77 33.67 5.81
CA ARG A 59 20.80 34.67 5.88
C ARG A 59 21.22 35.24 4.52
N ALA A 60 21.32 34.39 3.50
CA ALA A 60 21.76 34.82 2.17
C ALA A 60 20.62 35.47 1.34
N PHE A 61 19.39 35.06 1.59
CA PHE A 61 18.19 35.49 0.87
C PHE A 61 17.05 35.80 1.86
N PRO A 62 17.17 36.83 2.69
CA PRO A 62 16.18 37.20 3.69
C PRO A 62 14.84 37.53 3.01
N GLY A 63 13.73 36.90 3.52
CA GLY A 63 12.41 37.04 2.94
C GLY A 63 12.17 36.23 1.65
N ALA A 64 13.11 35.39 1.22
CA ALA A 64 12.91 34.52 0.08
C ALA A 64 11.73 33.55 0.30
N VAL A 65 11.06 33.15 -0.77
CA VAL A 65 10.02 32.13 -0.73
C VAL A 65 10.50 30.90 -1.50
N ILE A 66 10.41 29.70 -0.89
CA ILE A 66 10.69 28.46 -1.59
C ILE A 66 9.59 28.23 -2.63
N VAL A 67 9.96 28.03 -3.91
CA VAL A 67 9.03 27.97 -5.05
C VAL A 67 9.36 26.83 -6.00
N ASP A 68 8.60 26.74 -7.08
CA ASP A 68 8.79 25.79 -8.17
C ASP A 68 8.81 24.35 -7.62
N ARG A 69 9.62 23.44 -8.16
CA ARG A 69 9.69 22.04 -7.70
C ARG A 69 10.10 21.87 -6.23
N SER A 70 10.84 22.84 -5.66
CA SER A 70 11.27 22.78 -4.26
C SER A 70 10.10 22.91 -3.27
N THR A 71 8.95 23.42 -3.69
CA THR A 71 7.74 23.52 -2.83
C THR A 71 7.25 22.18 -2.34
N ARG A 72 7.28 21.14 -3.18
CA ARG A 72 6.72 19.81 -2.83
C ARG A 72 7.47 19.19 -1.65
N ALA A 73 8.79 19.30 -1.61
CA ALA A 73 9.63 18.78 -0.54
C ALA A 73 9.86 19.78 0.60
N GLY A 74 9.69 21.09 0.35
CA GLY A 74 10.03 22.16 1.29
C GLY A 74 11.53 22.26 1.62
N SER A 75 12.40 21.64 0.81
CA SER A 75 13.84 21.46 1.05
C SER A 75 14.62 21.36 -0.27
N PRO A 76 15.98 21.46 -0.23
CA PRO A 76 16.81 21.15 -1.38
C PRO A 76 16.56 19.72 -1.89
N ASP A 77 16.60 19.53 -3.21
CA ASP A 77 16.48 18.22 -3.84
C ASP A 77 17.74 17.34 -3.60
N SER A 78 17.73 16.12 -4.13
CA SER A 78 18.83 15.15 -3.99
C SER A 78 20.17 15.67 -4.57
N SER A 79 20.11 16.58 -5.56
CA SER A 79 21.28 17.25 -6.12
C SER A 79 21.77 18.45 -5.29
N GLY A 80 21.00 18.84 -4.27
CA GLY A 80 21.24 20.02 -3.43
C GLY A 80 20.70 21.32 -4.03
N CYS A 81 19.88 21.28 -5.08
CA CYS A 81 19.26 22.47 -5.64
C CYS A 81 18.02 22.91 -4.84
N LEU A 82 17.91 24.24 -4.62
CA LEU A 82 16.78 24.88 -3.97
C LEU A 82 16.34 26.10 -4.79
N TYR A 83 15.12 26.12 -5.28
CA TYR A 83 14.55 27.22 -6.05
C TYR A 83 13.79 28.17 -5.14
N VAL A 84 14.08 29.48 -5.28
CA VAL A 84 13.47 30.52 -4.45
C VAL A 84 13.00 31.70 -5.26
N ASP A 85 11.95 32.36 -4.81
CA ASP A 85 11.53 33.69 -5.24
C ASP A 85 12.25 34.74 -4.38
N HIS A 86 13.05 35.60 -5.02
CA HIS A 86 13.76 36.66 -4.33
C HIS A 86 14.23 37.74 -5.33
N ALA A 87 14.33 38.98 -4.88
CA ALA A 87 14.81 40.14 -5.71
C ALA A 87 16.27 39.96 -6.17
N ARG A 88 17.12 39.33 -5.35
CA ARG A 88 18.49 38.99 -5.73
C ARG A 88 18.50 37.91 -6.78
N ARG A 89 19.15 38.16 -7.93
CA ARG A 89 19.14 37.22 -9.10
C ARG A 89 20.35 36.28 -9.14
N ARG A 90 21.41 36.52 -8.36
CA ARG A 90 22.63 35.72 -8.39
C ARG A 90 22.45 34.48 -7.49
N ALA A 91 22.64 33.32 -8.05
CA ALA A 91 22.65 32.07 -7.32
C ALA A 91 23.78 32.04 -6.26
N LEU A 92 23.54 31.29 -5.19
CA LEU A 92 24.57 30.97 -4.20
C LEU A 92 24.89 29.47 -4.37
N ALA A 93 26.15 29.19 -4.77
CA ALA A 93 26.65 27.82 -4.88
C ALA A 93 27.60 27.55 -3.70
N LEU A 94 27.27 26.54 -2.92
CA LEU A 94 28.07 26.00 -1.82
C LEU A 94 28.27 24.49 -2.05
N PRO A 95 29.28 23.87 -1.44
CA PRO A 95 29.41 22.41 -1.48
C PRO A 95 28.12 21.73 -1.01
N GLY A 96 27.47 20.96 -1.89
CA GLY A 96 26.23 20.23 -1.58
C GLY A 96 24.95 21.06 -1.49
N LEU A 97 24.98 22.38 -1.85
CA LEU A 97 23.78 23.25 -1.87
C LEU A 97 23.92 24.34 -2.95
N VAL A 98 22.92 24.45 -3.81
CA VAL A 98 22.81 25.51 -4.81
C VAL A 98 21.45 26.19 -4.66
N ILE A 99 21.44 27.46 -4.19
CA ILE A 99 20.21 28.25 -4.09
C ILE A 99 20.06 29.08 -5.37
N VAL A 100 18.98 28.81 -6.11
CA VAL A 100 18.70 29.40 -7.43
C VAL A 100 17.52 30.36 -7.32
N PRO A 101 17.76 31.69 -7.28
CA PRO A 101 16.69 32.66 -7.20
C PRO A 101 16.03 32.93 -8.56
N ARG A 102 14.74 33.27 -8.52
CA ARG A 102 14.01 33.93 -9.60
C ARG A 102 13.29 35.17 -9.09
N SER A 103 12.90 36.07 -10.00
CA SER A 103 12.00 37.16 -9.64
C SER A 103 10.59 36.67 -9.50
N GLY A 104 9.87 37.17 -8.51
CA GLY A 104 8.46 36.89 -8.29
C GLY A 104 7.82 37.88 -7.31
N PRO A 105 6.59 37.64 -6.89
CA PRO A 105 5.81 38.58 -6.09
C PRO A 105 6.23 38.69 -4.62
N GLY A 106 7.17 37.87 -4.16
CA GLY A 106 7.45 37.73 -2.73
C GLY A 106 6.39 36.86 -2.01
N PRO A 107 6.28 36.93 -0.67
CA PRO A 107 5.32 36.14 0.07
C PRO A 107 3.87 36.47 -0.30
N LEU A 108 3.05 35.43 -0.46
CA LEU A 108 1.61 35.51 -0.74
C LEU A 108 0.79 34.92 0.42
N SER A 109 -0.53 35.15 0.39
CA SER A 109 -1.46 34.57 1.35
C SER A 109 -1.31 33.03 1.42
N GLY A 110 -1.18 32.50 2.64
CA GLY A 110 -0.97 31.07 2.89
C GLY A 110 0.49 30.61 2.91
N ASP A 111 1.46 31.44 2.50
CA ASP A 111 2.89 31.14 2.63
C ASP A 111 3.30 31.21 4.11
N GLN A 112 4.11 30.27 4.56
CA GLN A 112 4.49 30.15 5.97
C GLN A 112 5.89 30.71 6.24
N ALA A 113 6.01 31.65 7.18
CA ALA A 113 7.30 32.19 7.60
C ALA A 113 8.10 31.14 8.41
N LEU A 114 9.39 30.98 8.07
CA LEU A 114 10.30 30.04 8.71
C LEU A 114 11.74 30.58 8.66
N HIS A 115 12.39 30.75 9.81
CA HIS A 115 13.83 31.12 9.89
C HIS A 115 14.31 32.25 8.96
N GLY A 116 13.47 33.29 8.77
CA GLY A 116 13.84 34.45 7.93
C GLY A 116 13.58 34.28 6.44
N PHE A 117 12.92 33.21 6.03
CA PHE A 117 12.39 32.94 4.69
C PHE A 117 10.94 32.41 4.79
N TYR A 118 10.33 32.09 3.66
CA TYR A 118 8.98 31.54 3.59
C TYR A 118 8.97 30.22 2.82
N VAL A 119 8.09 29.32 3.26
CA VAL A 119 7.72 28.14 2.49
C VAL A 119 6.39 28.45 1.80
N SER A 120 6.33 28.30 0.48
CA SER A 120 5.10 28.54 -0.27
C SER A 120 4.00 27.56 0.10
N SER A 121 2.76 28.05 0.05
CA SER A 121 1.58 27.19 0.20
C SER A 121 1.51 26.13 -0.93
N THR A 122 0.83 25.01 -0.67
CA THR A 122 0.58 23.98 -1.70
C THR A 122 -0.09 24.57 -2.95
N ALA A 123 -1.05 25.48 -2.76
CA ALA A 123 -1.73 26.17 -3.86
C ALA A 123 -0.75 26.95 -4.73
N ARG A 124 0.12 27.76 -4.11
CA ARG A 124 1.16 28.49 -4.83
C ARG A 124 2.15 27.57 -5.53
N GLY A 125 2.59 26.51 -4.85
CA GLY A 125 3.51 25.54 -5.44
C GLY A 125 2.97 24.88 -6.70
N LEU A 126 1.69 24.51 -6.69
CA LEU A 126 1.00 23.94 -7.87
C LEU A 126 0.89 24.98 -9.01
N LEU A 127 0.53 26.23 -8.69
CA LEU A 127 0.45 27.30 -9.69
C LEU A 127 1.81 27.58 -10.33
N ASP A 128 2.86 27.70 -9.53
CA ASP A 128 4.22 27.97 -10.02
C ASP A 128 4.74 26.84 -10.91
N ASN A 129 4.51 25.58 -10.53
CA ASN A 129 4.90 24.42 -11.35
C ASN A 129 4.09 24.30 -12.64
N LEU A 130 2.78 24.62 -12.62
CA LEU A 130 1.92 24.61 -13.82
C LEU A 130 2.20 25.78 -14.76
N ALA A 131 2.80 26.88 -14.29
CA ALA A 131 3.17 28.00 -15.15
C ALA A 131 4.28 27.63 -16.15
N GLY A 132 5.02 26.55 -15.90
CA GLY A 132 6.13 26.12 -16.74
C GLY A 132 7.44 26.79 -16.34
N GLY A 133 8.56 26.28 -16.81
CA GLY A 133 9.88 26.82 -16.46
C GLY A 133 11.04 25.81 -16.62
N GLY A 134 10.91 24.85 -17.50
CA GLY A 134 11.94 23.85 -17.77
C GLY A 134 12.30 23.04 -16.53
N GLY A 135 13.59 22.73 -16.31
CA GLY A 135 14.06 21.88 -15.20
C GLY A 135 13.83 22.43 -13.78
N ARG A 136 13.30 23.64 -13.64
CA ARG A 136 12.92 24.23 -12.35
C ARG A 136 11.58 23.72 -11.82
N CYS A 137 10.68 23.34 -12.74
CA CYS A 137 9.34 22.91 -12.40
C CYS A 137 9.21 21.38 -12.45
N LEU A 138 8.23 20.88 -11.77
CA LEU A 138 7.78 19.48 -11.89
C LEU A 138 7.21 19.22 -13.29
N SER A 139 7.33 17.99 -13.77
CA SER A 139 6.65 17.55 -14.99
C SER A 139 5.13 17.54 -14.78
N ARG A 140 4.40 17.43 -15.87
CA ARG A 140 2.93 17.35 -15.82
C ARG A 140 2.48 16.13 -15.02
N GLU A 141 3.12 15.00 -15.23
CA GLU A 141 2.88 13.74 -14.52
C GLU A 141 3.16 13.89 -13.02
N GLU A 142 4.27 14.54 -12.64
CA GLU A 142 4.62 14.77 -11.23
C GLU A 142 3.60 15.68 -10.52
N ILE A 143 3.06 16.70 -11.22
CA ILE A 143 2.00 17.58 -10.69
C ILE A 143 0.70 16.81 -10.51
N GLU A 144 0.31 16.02 -11.49
CA GLU A 144 -0.89 15.20 -11.44
C GLU A 144 -0.80 14.13 -10.33
N ALA A 145 0.37 13.49 -10.17
CA ALA A 145 0.64 12.58 -9.06
C ALA A 145 0.52 13.27 -7.70
N TRP A 146 1.01 14.52 -7.58
CA TRP A 146 0.87 15.29 -6.34
C TRP A 146 -0.59 15.61 -6.02
N ILE A 147 -1.39 16.00 -7.01
CA ILE A 147 -2.83 16.25 -6.83
C ILE A 147 -3.55 14.94 -6.46
N THR A 148 -3.19 13.83 -7.09
CA THR A 148 -3.75 12.52 -6.77
C THR A 148 -3.43 12.08 -5.33
N GLU A 149 -2.20 12.30 -4.88
CA GLU A 149 -1.80 12.04 -3.50
C GLU A 149 -2.65 12.86 -2.50
N ILE A 150 -2.86 14.15 -2.78
CA ILE A 150 -3.73 15.02 -1.97
C ILE A 150 -5.17 14.49 -1.96
N ALA A 151 -5.69 14.09 -3.12
CA ALA A 151 -7.03 13.52 -3.25
C ALA A 151 -7.19 12.24 -2.43
N THR A 152 -6.22 11.35 -2.49
CA THR A 152 -6.24 10.06 -1.80
C THR A 152 -6.18 10.25 -0.28
N ARG A 153 -5.27 11.11 0.21
CA ARG A 153 -5.06 11.31 1.66
C ARG A 153 -6.11 12.17 2.33
N HIS A 154 -6.64 13.17 1.64
CA HIS A 154 -7.45 14.21 2.26
C HIS A 154 -8.85 14.39 1.64
N GLY A 155 -9.11 13.73 0.52
CA GLY A 155 -10.42 13.71 -0.14
C GLY A 155 -10.82 15.01 -0.84
N GLU A 156 -12.07 15.04 -1.30
CA GLU A 156 -12.68 16.14 -2.05
C GLU A 156 -12.66 17.51 -1.31
N PRO A 157 -12.97 17.61 0.00
CA PRO A 157 -12.98 18.91 0.67
C PRO A 157 -11.64 19.62 0.59
N ARG A 158 -10.53 18.87 0.67
CA ARG A 158 -9.18 19.44 0.57
C ARG A 158 -8.84 19.93 -0.84
N LEU A 159 -9.25 19.19 -1.88
CA LEU A 159 -9.06 19.62 -3.27
C LEU A 159 -9.87 20.89 -3.58
N ASN A 160 -11.10 21.00 -3.11
CA ASN A 160 -11.91 22.19 -3.27
C ASN A 160 -11.29 23.40 -2.55
N ALA A 161 -10.89 23.24 -1.28
CA ALA A 161 -10.18 24.29 -0.54
C ALA A 161 -8.88 24.73 -1.21
N LEU A 162 -8.12 23.77 -1.78
CA LEU A 162 -6.90 24.04 -2.54
C LEU A 162 -7.20 24.87 -3.81
N ARG A 163 -8.24 24.53 -4.54
CA ARG A 163 -8.69 25.27 -5.73
C ARG A 163 -9.12 26.69 -5.38
N ASP A 164 -9.84 26.87 -4.28
CA ASP A 164 -10.28 28.18 -3.82
C ASP A 164 -9.10 29.05 -3.39
N GLN A 165 -8.15 28.50 -2.60
CA GLN A 165 -6.92 29.19 -2.24
C GLN A 165 -6.08 29.57 -3.48
N ALA A 166 -5.97 28.68 -4.46
CA ALA A 166 -5.27 28.96 -5.70
C ALA A 166 -5.93 30.09 -6.49
N ARG A 167 -7.27 30.16 -6.51
CA ARG A 167 -8.04 31.24 -7.15
C ARG A 167 -7.74 32.62 -6.51
N GLU A 168 -7.67 32.66 -5.17
CA GLU A 168 -7.42 33.89 -4.43
C GLU A 168 -6.04 34.50 -4.73
N ILE A 169 -5.02 33.65 -4.91
CA ILE A 169 -3.64 34.12 -5.09
C ILE A 169 -3.22 34.19 -6.56
N ALA A 170 -3.99 33.66 -7.52
CA ALA A 170 -3.57 33.53 -8.92
C ALA A 170 -3.18 34.85 -9.57
N ALA A 171 -4.00 35.90 -9.40
CA ALA A 171 -3.74 37.24 -9.96
C ALA A 171 -2.48 37.88 -9.34
N ALA A 172 -2.35 37.84 -8.01
CA ALA A 172 -1.18 38.36 -7.31
C ALA A 172 0.12 37.60 -7.66
N ALA A 173 -0.01 36.34 -8.01
CA ALA A 173 1.09 35.49 -8.48
C ALA A 173 1.41 35.70 -9.98
N GLY A 174 0.51 36.32 -10.77
CA GLY A 174 0.58 36.35 -12.23
C GLY A 174 0.48 34.95 -12.83
N ARG A 175 -0.51 34.16 -12.36
CA ARG A 175 -0.66 32.72 -12.65
C ARG A 175 -2.09 32.31 -13.04
N GLU A 176 -2.86 33.21 -13.66
CA GLU A 176 -4.25 32.97 -14.03
C GLU A 176 -4.40 31.78 -15.00
N ASP A 177 -3.50 31.68 -16.00
CA ASP A 177 -3.49 30.53 -16.92
C ASP A 177 -3.13 29.22 -16.22
N ALA A 178 -2.24 29.27 -15.24
CA ALA A 178 -1.87 28.11 -14.42
C ALA A 178 -3.04 27.69 -13.52
N PHE A 179 -3.82 28.65 -12.98
CA PHE A 179 -5.03 28.38 -12.24
C PHE A 179 -6.09 27.68 -13.09
N THR A 180 -6.29 28.11 -14.33
CA THR A 180 -7.21 27.43 -15.26
C THR A 180 -6.82 25.98 -15.45
N ARG A 181 -5.52 25.72 -15.69
CA ARG A 181 -5.00 24.35 -15.80
C ARG A 181 -5.16 23.55 -14.52
N LEU A 182 -4.85 24.14 -13.36
CA LEU A 182 -5.03 23.50 -12.05
C LEU A 182 -6.49 23.13 -11.80
N SER A 183 -7.41 24.04 -12.09
CA SER A 183 -8.85 23.81 -11.92
C SER A 183 -9.34 22.63 -12.78
N THR A 184 -8.83 22.51 -14.00
CA THR A 184 -9.13 21.39 -14.90
C THR A 184 -8.63 20.06 -14.34
N ILE A 185 -7.39 20.01 -13.82
CA ILE A 185 -6.83 18.80 -13.21
C ILE A 185 -7.62 18.40 -11.94
N ILE A 186 -7.96 19.37 -11.09
CA ILE A 186 -8.76 19.11 -9.89
C ILE A 186 -10.15 18.59 -10.27
N SER A 187 -10.78 19.13 -11.30
CA SER A 187 -12.07 18.63 -11.81
C SER A 187 -11.96 17.18 -12.28
N ALA A 188 -10.89 16.81 -12.98
CA ALA A 188 -10.63 15.42 -13.36
C ALA A 188 -10.43 14.51 -12.13
N ALA A 189 -9.67 14.97 -11.13
CA ALA A 189 -9.47 14.25 -9.87
C ALA A 189 -10.77 14.03 -9.08
N LEU A 190 -11.75 14.92 -9.23
CA LEU A 190 -13.07 14.86 -8.63
C LEU A 190 -14.11 14.14 -9.50
N SER A 191 -13.71 13.51 -10.60
CA SER A 191 -14.59 12.83 -11.56
C SER A 191 -15.66 13.75 -12.19
N THR A 192 -15.35 15.05 -12.26
CA THR A 192 -16.21 16.08 -12.89
C THR A 192 -15.58 16.71 -14.14
N GLY A 193 -14.37 16.26 -14.51
CA GLY A 193 -13.61 16.71 -15.67
C GLY A 193 -13.63 15.71 -16.83
N THR A 194 -12.89 16.03 -17.89
CA THR A 194 -12.74 15.16 -19.06
C THR A 194 -11.42 14.37 -19.01
N VAL A 195 -11.41 13.16 -19.58
CA VAL A 195 -10.25 12.27 -19.63
C VAL A 195 -9.08 12.91 -20.38
N ASP A 196 -9.35 13.58 -21.50
CA ASP A 196 -8.34 14.20 -22.35
C ASP A 196 -7.63 15.41 -21.73
N ALA A 197 -8.17 15.90 -20.60
CA ALA A 197 -7.60 17.05 -19.89
C ALA A 197 -6.37 16.72 -19.05
N VAL A 198 -6.07 15.43 -18.83
CA VAL A 198 -5.04 14.92 -17.93
C VAL A 198 -4.21 13.83 -18.62
N VAL A 199 -2.94 13.70 -18.21
CA VAL A 199 -1.99 12.77 -18.85
C VAL A 199 -1.76 11.51 -18.02
N SER A 200 -1.90 11.58 -16.69
CA SER A 200 -1.69 10.43 -15.84
C SER A 200 -2.87 9.45 -15.92
N HIS A 201 -2.59 8.17 -16.05
CA HIS A 201 -3.60 7.10 -16.07
C HIS A 201 -4.56 7.17 -14.87
N ALA A 202 -4.07 7.60 -13.75
CA ALA A 202 -4.85 7.77 -12.55
C ALA A 202 -5.94 8.82 -12.62
N LEU A 203 -5.59 9.98 -13.08
CA LEU A 203 -6.58 11.04 -13.25
C LEU A 203 -7.49 10.76 -14.43
N GLN A 204 -7.01 10.07 -15.47
CA GLN A 204 -7.85 9.55 -16.53
C GLN A 204 -8.90 8.57 -16.00
N ALA A 205 -8.50 7.63 -15.15
CA ALA A 205 -9.42 6.71 -14.48
C ALA A 205 -10.41 7.45 -13.56
N SER A 206 -9.95 8.45 -12.82
CA SER A 206 -10.82 9.29 -11.99
C SER A 206 -11.83 10.06 -12.83
N ALA A 207 -11.40 10.70 -13.92
CA ALA A 207 -12.26 11.42 -14.84
C ALA A 207 -13.29 10.48 -15.52
N ALA A 208 -12.91 9.22 -15.76
CA ALA A 208 -13.79 8.16 -16.26
C ALA A 208 -14.73 7.58 -15.18
N GLY A 209 -14.69 8.06 -13.94
CA GLY A 209 -15.53 7.59 -12.86
C GLY A 209 -15.02 6.34 -12.12
N ASN A 210 -13.79 5.88 -12.42
CA ASN A 210 -13.16 4.70 -11.83
C ASN A 210 -11.85 5.04 -11.10
N PRO A 211 -11.86 5.91 -10.08
CA PRO A 211 -10.66 6.26 -9.34
C PRO A 211 -10.09 5.04 -8.60
N TYR A 212 -8.76 4.92 -8.55
CA TYR A 212 -8.10 3.82 -7.86
C TYR A 212 -6.97 4.28 -6.92
N ASP A 213 -6.57 3.38 -6.00
CA ASP A 213 -5.48 3.60 -5.06
C ASP A 213 -4.12 3.29 -5.73
N HIS A 214 -3.29 4.33 -5.87
CA HIS A 214 -2.00 4.21 -6.56
C HIS A 214 -0.97 3.43 -5.79
N GLU A 215 -0.93 3.61 -4.47
CA GLU A 215 0.03 2.90 -3.61
C GLU A 215 -0.26 1.41 -3.68
N ARG A 216 -1.55 1.04 -3.67
CA ARG A 216 -1.98 -0.35 -3.83
C ARG A 216 -1.70 -0.90 -5.23
N LEU A 217 -1.92 -0.10 -6.27
CA LEU A 217 -1.61 -0.55 -7.64
C LEU A 217 -0.10 -0.78 -7.84
N ALA A 218 0.75 0.08 -7.29
CA ALA A 218 2.20 -0.13 -7.30
C ALA A 218 2.61 -1.42 -6.56
N LEU A 219 1.97 -1.70 -5.40
CA LEU A 219 2.17 -2.93 -4.65
C LEU A 219 1.75 -4.16 -5.46
N PHE A 220 0.59 -4.10 -6.15
CA PHE A 220 0.12 -5.18 -7.04
C PHE A 220 1.05 -5.40 -8.22
N THR A 221 1.59 -4.34 -8.82
CA THR A 221 2.58 -4.45 -9.91
C THR A 221 3.84 -5.18 -9.43
N THR A 222 4.32 -4.86 -8.23
CA THR A 222 5.48 -5.53 -7.63
C THR A 222 5.17 -7.00 -7.32
N ALA A 223 3.95 -7.29 -6.81
CA ALA A 223 3.48 -8.65 -6.56
C ALA A 223 3.44 -9.49 -7.84
N ALA A 224 2.84 -8.96 -8.90
CA ALA A 224 2.74 -9.64 -10.19
C ALA A 224 4.13 -9.91 -10.79
N ALA A 225 5.03 -8.92 -10.75
CA ALA A 225 6.41 -9.09 -11.23
C ALA A 225 7.14 -10.22 -10.46
N TYR A 226 7.02 -10.26 -9.13
CA TYR A 226 7.60 -11.35 -8.33
C TYR A 226 6.99 -12.71 -8.69
N LEU A 227 5.65 -12.79 -8.75
CA LEU A 227 4.93 -14.06 -8.99
C LEU A 227 5.14 -14.59 -10.40
N ALA A 228 5.36 -13.74 -11.39
CA ALA A 228 5.67 -14.14 -12.76
C ALA A 228 6.97 -14.96 -12.87
N ASP A 229 7.93 -14.72 -11.99
CA ASP A 229 9.21 -15.44 -11.93
C ASP A 229 9.13 -16.72 -11.07
N GLN A 230 7.98 -16.98 -10.41
CA GLN A 230 7.77 -18.15 -9.58
C GLN A 230 6.92 -19.16 -10.36
N ALA A 231 7.51 -20.26 -10.77
CA ALA A 231 6.79 -21.39 -11.36
C ALA A 231 6.91 -22.61 -10.43
N PRO A 232 6.08 -22.73 -9.39
CA PRO A 232 6.04 -23.95 -8.59
C PRO A 232 5.63 -25.12 -9.48
N ALA A 233 6.01 -26.35 -9.09
CA ALA A 233 5.56 -27.54 -9.80
C ALA A 233 4.04 -27.60 -9.77
N SER A 234 3.41 -27.82 -10.95
CA SER A 234 1.98 -28.09 -11.06
C SER A 234 1.58 -29.24 -10.13
N LEU A 235 0.52 -29.02 -9.36
CA LEU A 235 -0.08 -30.02 -8.48
C LEU A 235 -1.52 -30.29 -8.98
N PRO A 236 -1.70 -31.20 -9.95
CA PRO A 236 -3.03 -31.47 -10.50
C PRO A 236 -4.02 -31.87 -9.42
N ASP A 237 -5.28 -31.51 -9.60
CA ASP A 237 -6.33 -31.91 -8.66
C ASP A 237 -6.42 -33.43 -8.61
N LEU A 238 -6.63 -33.96 -7.41
CA LEU A 238 -6.69 -35.37 -7.18
C LEU A 238 -7.99 -35.95 -7.77
N PRO A 239 -8.02 -37.27 -8.10
CA PRO A 239 -9.18 -37.91 -8.71
C PRO A 239 -10.48 -37.58 -8.00
N ASP A 240 -11.50 -37.34 -8.78
CA ASP A 240 -12.83 -36.90 -8.35
C ASP A 240 -13.64 -38.03 -7.76
N LEU A 241 -13.34 -38.43 -6.52
CA LEU A 241 -14.13 -39.39 -5.74
C LEU A 241 -15.32 -38.66 -5.09
N ALA A 242 -16.49 -39.29 -5.11
CA ALA A 242 -17.72 -38.71 -4.53
C ALA A 242 -17.58 -38.30 -3.05
N SER A 243 -16.84 -39.11 -2.27
CA SER A 243 -16.52 -38.79 -0.86
C SER A 243 -15.64 -37.57 -0.72
N ARG A 244 -14.60 -37.43 -1.60
CA ARG A 244 -13.70 -36.29 -1.61
C ARG A 244 -14.44 -35.01 -2.01
N ARG A 245 -15.38 -35.02 -2.94
CA ARG A 245 -16.22 -33.87 -3.30
C ARG A 245 -16.98 -33.29 -2.12
N ARG A 246 -17.31 -34.11 -1.13
CA ARG A 246 -18.05 -33.70 0.07
C ARG A 246 -17.10 -33.26 1.21
N LEU A 247 -16.05 -34.04 1.44
CA LEU A 247 -15.19 -33.89 2.61
C LEU A 247 -14.13 -32.78 2.42
N PHE A 248 -13.51 -32.67 1.25
CA PHE A 248 -12.52 -31.61 1.02
C PHE A 248 -13.12 -30.20 1.20
N PRO A 249 -14.28 -29.86 0.60
CA PRO A 249 -14.95 -28.59 0.84
C PRO A 249 -15.34 -28.35 2.31
N PHE A 250 -15.65 -29.41 3.06
CA PHE A 250 -15.91 -29.31 4.49
C PHE A 250 -14.69 -28.80 5.24
N TYR A 251 -13.52 -29.38 5.03
CA TYR A 251 -12.29 -28.94 5.67
C TYR A 251 -11.82 -27.58 5.15
N GLU A 252 -12.02 -27.31 3.88
CA GLU A 252 -11.74 -25.97 3.31
C GLU A 252 -12.56 -24.88 4.00
N ALA A 253 -13.87 -25.08 4.16
CA ALA A 253 -14.76 -24.15 4.87
C ALA A 253 -14.39 -24.04 6.35
N TYR A 254 -14.15 -25.18 7.02
CA TYR A 254 -13.76 -25.24 8.42
C TYR A 254 -12.50 -24.40 8.70
N PHE A 255 -11.41 -24.69 8.02
CA PHE A 255 -10.14 -23.99 8.23
C PHE A 255 -10.20 -22.52 7.79
N SER A 256 -10.94 -22.21 6.71
CA SER A 256 -11.12 -20.83 6.27
C SER A 256 -11.82 -19.98 7.32
N ASN A 257 -12.78 -20.51 8.05
CA ASN A 257 -13.45 -19.80 9.15
C ASN A 257 -12.60 -19.78 10.44
N SER A 258 -11.85 -20.83 10.72
CA SER A 258 -10.90 -20.86 11.85
C SER A 258 -9.84 -19.75 11.75
N ILE A 259 -9.36 -19.42 10.55
CA ILE A 259 -8.44 -18.29 10.32
C ILE A 259 -9.06 -16.96 10.77
N GLU A 260 -10.36 -16.78 10.58
CA GLU A 260 -11.09 -15.56 11.00
C GLU A 260 -11.48 -15.55 12.48
N GLY A 261 -11.10 -16.59 13.23
CA GLY A 261 -11.38 -16.70 14.67
C GLY A 261 -12.69 -17.39 15.01
N THR A 262 -13.31 -18.09 14.05
CA THR A 262 -14.48 -18.93 14.34
C THR A 262 -14.02 -20.25 14.96
N GLU A 263 -14.38 -20.49 16.22
CA GLU A 263 -13.96 -21.65 17.01
C GLU A 263 -15.11 -22.65 17.15
N PHE A 264 -15.22 -23.57 16.19
CA PHE A 264 -16.02 -24.79 16.30
C PHE A 264 -15.12 -26.00 16.32
N THR A 265 -15.54 -27.06 17.03
CA THR A 265 -14.95 -28.38 16.86
C THR A 265 -15.31 -28.96 15.49
N LEU A 266 -14.61 -30.00 15.04
CA LEU A 266 -14.93 -30.67 13.79
C LEU A 266 -16.34 -31.30 13.81
N ASP A 267 -16.78 -31.76 14.99
CA ASP A 267 -18.12 -32.35 15.16
C ASP A 267 -19.23 -31.30 15.05
N GLU A 268 -19.05 -30.16 15.72
CA GLU A 268 -19.98 -29.03 15.62
C GLU A 268 -20.07 -28.50 14.17
N ALA A 269 -18.92 -28.30 13.52
CA ALA A 269 -18.90 -27.88 12.14
C ALA A 269 -19.56 -28.88 11.18
N ALA A 270 -19.38 -30.20 11.43
CA ALA A 270 -20.05 -31.23 10.67
C ALA A 270 -21.58 -31.23 10.87
N SER A 271 -22.03 -31.04 12.12
CA SER A 271 -23.47 -30.92 12.42
C SER A 271 -24.08 -29.67 11.77
N ILE A 272 -23.37 -28.54 11.80
CA ILE A 272 -23.80 -27.31 11.12
C ILE A 272 -23.95 -27.55 9.60
N ILE A 273 -22.94 -28.15 8.97
CA ILE A 273 -22.90 -28.31 7.51
C ILE A 273 -23.81 -29.43 7.01
N PHE A 274 -23.80 -30.59 7.66
CA PHE A 274 -24.45 -31.76 7.14
C PHE A 274 -25.86 -32.00 7.70
N ASP A 275 -26.12 -31.52 8.94
CA ASP A 275 -27.39 -31.71 9.64
C ASP A 275 -28.17 -30.40 9.78
N ALA A 276 -27.63 -29.27 9.29
CA ALA A 276 -28.19 -27.91 9.43
C ALA A 276 -28.48 -27.54 10.89
N ALA A 277 -27.68 -28.04 11.84
CA ALA A 277 -27.81 -27.77 13.26
C ALA A 277 -27.14 -26.41 13.60
N ILE A 278 -27.92 -25.34 13.62
CA ILE A 278 -27.43 -24.00 13.94
C ILE A 278 -27.48 -23.80 15.46
N PRO A 279 -26.33 -23.65 16.16
CA PRO A 279 -26.30 -23.38 17.60
C PRO A 279 -26.88 -22.01 17.92
N ALA A 280 -27.79 -21.95 18.92
CA ALA A 280 -28.53 -20.74 19.30
C ALA A 280 -27.61 -19.64 19.82
N GLU A 281 -26.49 -20.00 20.46
CA GLU A 281 -25.51 -19.07 21.05
C GLU A 281 -24.62 -18.41 20.01
N ARG A 282 -24.43 -19.02 18.84
CA ARG A 282 -23.50 -18.59 17.79
C ARG A 282 -24.07 -18.76 16.38
N PRO A 283 -25.29 -18.27 16.10
CA PRO A 283 -25.95 -18.51 14.81
C PRO A 283 -25.19 -17.84 13.65
N GLU A 284 -24.64 -16.66 13.85
CA GLU A 284 -23.92 -15.94 12.81
C GLU A 284 -22.65 -16.69 12.37
N ASP A 285 -21.86 -17.19 13.32
CA ASP A 285 -20.65 -17.97 13.03
C ASP A 285 -20.98 -19.29 12.30
N ALA A 286 -22.06 -19.95 12.70
CA ALA A 286 -22.53 -21.15 12.04
C ALA A 286 -22.97 -20.88 10.59
N HIS A 287 -23.66 -19.76 10.36
CA HIS A 287 -24.04 -19.35 9.01
C HIS A 287 -22.82 -19.01 8.15
N ASP A 288 -21.76 -18.40 8.73
CA ASP A 288 -20.52 -18.12 8.02
C ASP A 288 -19.83 -19.42 7.52
N VAL A 289 -19.76 -20.45 8.38
CA VAL A 289 -19.23 -21.76 8.02
C VAL A 289 -20.09 -22.41 6.92
N LEU A 290 -21.41 -22.42 7.10
CA LEU A 290 -22.35 -22.98 6.14
C LEU A 290 -22.33 -22.25 4.79
N GLY A 291 -22.30 -20.92 4.80
CA GLY A 291 -22.21 -20.07 3.61
C GLY A 291 -20.90 -20.32 2.84
N THR A 292 -19.77 -20.41 3.56
CA THR A 292 -18.48 -20.77 2.96
C THR A 292 -18.55 -22.15 2.31
N TYR A 293 -19.07 -23.15 3.03
CA TYR A 293 -19.25 -24.52 2.49
C TYR A 293 -20.09 -24.54 1.22
N ARG A 294 -21.23 -23.83 1.19
CA ARG A 294 -22.11 -23.76 0.01
C ARG A 294 -21.38 -23.30 -1.24
N VAL A 295 -20.45 -22.34 -1.10
CA VAL A 295 -19.66 -21.87 -2.24
C VAL A 295 -18.60 -22.88 -2.63
N VAL A 296 -17.79 -23.36 -1.69
CA VAL A 296 -16.63 -24.22 -2.00
C VAL A 296 -17.00 -25.66 -2.36
N ALA A 297 -18.22 -26.10 -2.01
CA ALA A 297 -18.75 -27.41 -2.36
C ALA A 297 -19.46 -27.46 -3.72
N ASP A 298 -19.76 -26.31 -4.31
CA ASP A 298 -20.37 -26.25 -5.66
C ASP A 298 -19.25 -26.25 -6.73
N PRO A 299 -19.11 -27.37 -7.48
CA PRO A 299 -18.06 -27.49 -8.49
C PRO A 299 -18.23 -26.50 -9.65
N VAL A 300 -19.47 -26.12 -9.97
CA VAL A 300 -19.73 -25.12 -11.02
C VAL A 300 -19.34 -23.74 -10.59
N GLU A 301 -19.59 -23.38 -9.33
CA GLU A 301 -19.16 -22.10 -8.76
C GLU A 301 -17.64 -22.02 -8.65
N MET A 302 -16.99 -23.10 -8.20
CA MET A 302 -15.54 -23.14 -8.03
C MET A 302 -14.78 -23.24 -9.36
N ALA A 303 -15.39 -23.70 -10.44
CA ALA A 303 -14.79 -23.68 -11.77
C ALA A 303 -14.84 -22.28 -12.44
N ARG A 304 -15.42 -21.28 -11.79
CA ARG A 304 -15.57 -19.93 -12.34
C ARG A 304 -14.47 -19.02 -11.82
N ALA A 305 -13.38 -18.89 -12.56
CA ALA A 305 -12.39 -17.84 -12.39
C ALA A 305 -12.78 -16.59 -13.20
N PRO A 306 -12.44 -15.36 -12.76
CA PRO A 306 -12.79 -14.15 -13.46
C PRO A 306 -12.04 -14.01 -14.80
N GLY A 307 -12.76 -13.84 -15.90
CA GLY A 307 -12.20 -13.56 -17.23
C GLY A 307 -12.01 -12.07 -17.51
N SER A 308 -12.65 -11.22 -16.74
CA SER A 308 -12.60 -9.76 -16.86
C SER A 308 -12.71 -9.09 -15.49
N ALA A 309 -12.41 -7.79 -15.43
CA ALA A 309 -12.60 -7.00 -14.20
C ALA A 309 -14.07 -6.94 -13.76
N ASP A 310 -15.01 -6.95 -14.71
CA ASP A 310 -16.45 -7.00 -14.42
C ASP A 310 -16.83 -8.36 -13.80
N ASP A 311 -16.31 -9.46 -14.35
CA ASP A 311 -16.51 -10.81 -13.79
C ASP A 311 -15.93 -10.92 -12.37
N LEU A 312 -14.74 -10.33 -12.13
CA LEU A 312 -14.16 -10.28 -10.78
C LEU A 312 -15.13 -9.62 -9.80
N ILE A 313 -15.67 -8.46 -10.14
CA ILE A 313 -16.58 -7.70 -9.28
C ILE A 313 -17.88 -8.47 -9.04
N GLU A 314 -18.44 -9.08 -10.08
CA GLU A 314 -19.65 -9.90 -9.97
C GLU A 314 -19.43 -11.11 -9.07
N LEU A 315 -18.34 -11.88 -9.29
CA LEU A 315 -18.00 -13.06 -8.50
C LEU A 315 -17.72 -12.70 -7.04
N LEU A 316 -17.01 -11.61 -6.79
CA LEU A 316 -16.77 -11.12 -5.42
C LEU A 316 -18.08 -10.83 -4.70
N LYS A 317 -18.97 -10.03 -5.31
CA LYS A 317 -20.27 -9.66 -4.70
C LYS A 317 -21.14 -10.89 -4.49
N ARG A 318 -21.23 -11.79 -5.45
CA ARG A 318 -22.04 -13.01 -5.39
C ARG A 318 -21.53 -13.96 -4.28
N ARG A 319 -20.24 -14.27 -4.26
CA ARG A 319 -19.63 -15.17 -3.26
C ARG A 319 -19.76 -14.59 -1.86
N HIS A 320 -19.48 -13.29 -1.71
CA HIS A 320 -19.65 -12.60 -0.45
C HIS A 320 -21.12 -12.64 0.03
N ALA A 321 -22.09 -12.47 -0.86
CA ALA A 321 -23.50 -12.51 -0.49
C ALA A 321 -23.90 -13.88 0.10
N ILE A 322 -23.38 -14.98 -0.46
CA ILE A 322 -23.63 -16.33 0.05
C ILE A 322 -22.93 -16.58 1.38
N ILE A 323 -21.63 -16.20 1.48
CA ILE A 323 -20.81 -16.42 2.68
C ILE A 323 -21.38 -15.65 3.86
N MET A 324 -21.82 -14.41 3.64
CA MET A 324 -22.25 -13.48 4.69
C MET A 324 -23.78 -13.40 4.83
N GLU A 325 -24.53 -14.38 4.26
CA GLU A 325 -25.99 -14.37 4.28
C GLU A 325 -26.59 -14.22 5.70
N GLY A 326 -25.94 -14.84 6.69
CA GLY A 326 -26.34 -14.76 8.10
C GLY A 326 -26.00 -13.43 8.82
N ARG A 327 -25.33 -12.49 8.14
CA ARG A 327 -24.90 -11.21 8.72
C ARG A 327 -25.43 -10.02 7.93
N PRO A 328 -26.73 -9.71 7.99
CA PRO A 328 -27.35 -8.63 7.21
C PRO A 328 -26.77 -7.24 7.55
N ASP A 329 -26.28 -7.03 8.78
CA ASP A 329 -25.60 -5.82 9.23
C ASP A 329 -24.26 -5.54 8.50
N LYS A 330 -23.62 -6.57 7.92
CA LYS A 330 -22.41 -6.48 7.11
C LYS A 330 -22.68 -6.25 5.62
N SER A 331 -23.95 -6.05 5.24
CA SER A 331 -24.38 -5.77 3.86
C SER A 331 -23.90 -6.81 2.85
N PRO A 332 -24.37 -8.08 2.92
CA PRO A 332 -23.94 -9.15 2.01
C PRO A 332 -24.00 -8.76 0.54
N GLY A 333 -22.94 -9.03 -0.21
CA GLY A 333 -22.82 -8.73 -1.64
C GLY A 333 -22.61 -7.27 -2.00
N ARG A 334 -22.43 -6.38 -1.02
CA ARG A 334 -22.19 -4.94 -1.26
C ARG A 334 -20.84 -4.50 -0.76
N PHE A 335 -20.15 -3.71 -1.56
CA PHE A 335 -18.90 -3.10 -1.13
C PHE A 335 -19.11 -2.15 0.04
N LYS A 336 -18.08 -2.00 0.87
CA LYS A 336 -18.08 -1.16 2.05
C LYS A 336 -18.35 0.30 1.72
N THR A 337 -19.08 0.99 2.59
CA THR A 337 -19.35 2.44 2.52
C THR A 337 -18.53 3.24 3.53
N ARG A 338 -17.86 2.55 4.47
CA ARG A 338 -17.00 3.15 5.49
C ARG A 338 -15.59 2.53 5.38
N ALA A 339 -14.58 3.35 5.72
CA ALA A 339 -13.21 2.86 5.79
C ALA A 339 -13.09 1.79 6.88
N ASN A 340 -12.31 0.76 6.62
CA ASN A 340 -11.99 -0.30 7.56
C ASN A 340 -10.47 -0.43 7.75
N ARG A 341 -10.08 -1.06 8.85
CA ARG A 341 -8.67 -1.30 9.19
C ARG A 341 -8.53 -2.60 9.99
N ALA A 342 -7.36 -3.23 9.89
CA ALA A 342 -6.97 -4.35 10.73
C ALA A 342 -5.62 -4.04 11.39
N GLY A 343 -5.62 -3.83 12.70
CA GLY A 343 -4.44 -3.36 13.43
C GLY A 343 -3.93 -2.03 12.87
N ALA A 344 -2.69 -2.02 12.39
CA ALA A 344 -2.06 -0.85 11.76
C ALA A 344 -2.40 -0.68 10.27
N THR A 345 -2.94 -1.72 9.60
CA THR A 345 -3.26 -1.68 8.17
C THR A 345 -4.54 -0.92 7.93
N VAL A 346 -4.47 0.18 7.16
CA VAL A 346 -5.62 0.89 6.62
C VAL A 346 -5.85 0.39 5.20
N PHE A 347 -7.05 -0.11 4.92
CA PHE A 347 -7.42 -0.64 3.62
C PHE A 347 -7.91 0.44 2.66
N VAL A 348 -8.05 0.07 1.38
CA VAL A 348 -8.50 0.97 0.31
C VAL A 348 -9.78 1.73 0.71
N ALA A 349 -9.81 3.03 0.47
CA ALA A 349 -10.98 3.87 0.78
C ALA A 349 -12.20 3.43 -0.04
N PRO A 350 -13.45 3.49 0.51
CA PRO A 350 -14.65 2.97 -0.15
C PRO A 350 -14.81 3.43 -1.61
N ARG A 351 -14.59 4.72 -1.88
CA ARG A 351 -14.71 5.31 -3.22
C ARG A 351 -13.69 4.80 -4.23
N LEU A 352 -12.61 4.18 -3.77
CA LEU A 352 -11.51 3.67 -4.61
C LEU A 352 -11.57 2.14 -4.79
N VAL A 353 -12.47 1.45 -4.09
CA VAL A 353 -12.53 -0.03 -4.06
C VAL A 353 -12.69 -0.60 -5.46
N GLU A 354 -13.73 -0.17 -6.19
CA GLU A 354 -14.04 -0.74 -7.50
C GLU A 354 -12.95 -0.46 -8.53
N GLY A 355 -12.48 0.79 -8.61
CA GLY A 355 -11.39 1.15 -9.51
C GLY A 355 -10.08 0.44 -9.18
N THR A 356 -9.78 0.23 -7.88
CA THR A 356 -8.57 -0.49 -7.46
C THR A 356 -8.66 -1.98 -7.78
N LEU A 357 -9.83 -2.61 -7.61
CA LEU A 357 -10.03 -4.01 -8.02
C LEU A 357 -9.86 -4.17 -9.53
N ARG A 358 -10.42 -3.27 -10.34
CA ARG A 358 -10.30 -3.28 -11.81
C ARG A 358 -8.84 -3.13 -12.25
N ALA A 359 -8.19 -2.08 -11.81
CA ALA A 359 -6.80 -1.82 -12.17
C ALA A 359 -5.85 -2.91 -11.67
N GLY A 360 -6.05 -3.43 -10.45
CA GLY A 360 -5.28 -4.55 -9.92
C GLY A 360 -5.50 -5.85 -10.68
N PHE A 361 -6.73 -6.15 -11.10
CA PHE A 361 -7.03 -7.32 -11.93
C PHE A 361 -6.32 -7.25 -13.29
N ASP A 362 -6.29 -6.07 -13.93
CA ASP A 362 -5.59 -5.88 -15.20
C ASP A 362 -4.07 -6.12 -15.07
N VAL A 363 -3.47 -5.77 -13.93
CA VAL A 363 -2.07 -6.12 -13.61
C VAL A 363 -1.90 -7.63 -13.53
N GLY A 364 -2.79 -8.35 -12.86
CA GLY A 364 -2.74 -9.80 -12.68
C GLY A 364 -2.95 -10.62 -13.95
N ARG A 365 -3.57 -10.04 -14.99
CA ARG A 365 -3.82 -10.73 -16.28
C ARG A 365 -2.56 -11.20 -17.00
N SER A 366 -1.40 -10.61 -16.69
CA SER A 366 -0.11 -11.03 -17.25
C SER A 366 0.41 -12.36 -16.69
N LEU A 367 -0.14 -12.83 -15.57
CA LEU A 367 0.26 -14.08 -14.93
C LEU A 367 -0.32 -15.29 -15.67
N LEU A 368 0.54 -16.12 -16.22
CA LEU A 368 0.15 -17.32 -16.95
C LEU A 368 -0.01 -18.54 -16.05
N ASP A 369 0.81 -18.63 -15.02
CA ASP A 369 0.78 -19.75 -14.08
C ASP A 369 -0.46 -19.70 -13.17
N PRO A 370 -1.22 -20.83 -13.02
CA PRO A 370 -2.42 -20.86 -12.20
C PRO A 370 -2.19 -20.57 -10.72
N PHE A 371 -1.09 -21.06 -10.15
CA PHE A 371 -0.74 -20.81 -8.76
C PHE A 371 -0.40 -19.32 -8.54
N ALA A 372 0.37 -18.75 -9.45
CA ALA A 372 0.71 -17.31 -9.39
C ALA A 372 -0.56 -16.44 -9.45
N ARG A 373 -1.51 -16.75 -10.35
CA ARG A 373 -2.81 -16.05 -10.42
C ARG A 373 -3.62 -16.22 -9.14
N ALA A 374 -3.69 -17.44 -8.61
CA ALA A 374 -4.41 -17.73 -7.38
C ALA A 374 -3.87 -16.93 -6.18
N VAL A 375 -2.54 -16.91 -5.99
CA VAL A 375 -1.89 -16.11 -4.95
C VAL A 375 -2.14 -14.64 -5.17
N PHE A 376 -2.02 -14.15 -6.41
CA PHE A 376 -2.24 -12.75 -6.75
C PHE A 376 -3.68 -12.31 -6.48
N VAL A 377 -4.69 -13.08 -6.92
CA VAL A 377 -6.11 -12.73 -6.72
C VAL A 377 -6.46 -12.74 -5.23
N MET A 378 -5.96 -13.71 -4.49
CA MET A 378 -6.11 -13.73 -3.02
C MET A 378 -5.53 -12.47 -2.40
N PHE A 379 -4.30 -12.10 -2.75
CA PHE A 379 -3.64 -10.90 -2.23
C PHE A 379 -4.37 -9.62 -2.65
N LEU A 380 -4.81 -9.51 -3.91
CA LEU A 380 -5.60 -8.38 -4.40
C LEU A 380 -6.86 -8.16 -3.56
N VAL A 381 -7.64 -9.23 -3.31
CA VAL A 381 -8.88 -9.12 -2.54
C VAL A 381 -8.61 -8.82 -1.07
N ALA A 382 -7.62 -9.48 -0.46
CA ALA A 382 -7.23 -9.24 0.92
C ALA A 382 -6.74 -7.80 1.14
N GLU A 383 -6.01 -7.24 0.20
CA GLU A 383 -5.39 -5.91 0.29
C GLU A 383 -6.38 -4.77 0.00
N VAL A 384 -7.24 -4.93 -1.00
CA VAL A 384 -8.33 -3.96 -1.26
C VAL A 384 -9.36 -3.98 -0.14
N HIS A 385 -9.62 -5.15 0.42
CA HIS A 385 -10.57 -5.36 1.53
C HIS A 385 -11.94 -4.75 1.22
N PRO A 386 -12.59 -5.20 0.13
CA PRO A 386 -13.71 -4.49 -0.49
C PRO A 386 -14.99 -4.46 0.34
N PHE A 387 -15.18 -5.36 1.29
CA PHE A 387 -16.40 -5.50 2.08
C PHE A 387 -16.25 -5.00 3.51
N ALA A 388 -17.36 -4.85 4.21
CA ALA A 388 -17.35 -4.46 5.63
C ALA A 388 -16.73 -5.57 6.51
N ASP A 389 -16.94 -6.85 6.15
CA ASP A 389 -16.44 -8.05 6.81
C ASP A 389 -16.30 -9.19 5.78
N GLY A 390 -15.82 -10.37 6.15
CA GLY A 390 -15.76 -11.57 5.29
C GLY A 390 -14.70 -11.55 4.17
N ASN A 391 -13.84 -10.53 4.12
CA ASN A 391 -12.87 -10.35 3.05
C ASN A 391 -11.86 -11.49 2.95
N GLY A 392 -11.36 -11.99 4.08
CA GLY A 392 -10.40 -13.09 4.08
C GLY A 392 -11.00 -14.39 3.55
N ARG A 393 -12.24 -14.72 3.94
CA ARG A 393 -12.97 -15.88 3.41
C ARG A 393 -13.16 -15.80 1.91
N VAL A 394 -13.63 -14.65 1.41
CA VAL A 394 -13.81 -14.42 -0.03
C VAL A 394 -12.46 -14.48 -0.77
N ALA A 395 -11.40 -13.89 -0.23
CA ALA A 395 -10.07 -13.93 -0.83
C ALA A 395 -9.57 -15.37 -1.03
N ARG A 396 -9.72 -16.24 -0.01
CA ARG A 396 -9.33 -17.67 -0.10
C ARG A 396 -10.22 -18.46 -1.05
N VAL A 397 -11.52 -18.17 -1.09
CA VAL A 397 -12.42 -18.77 -2.08
C VAL A 397 -12.02 -18.36 -3.50
N MET A 398 -11.68 -17.09 -3.74
CA MET A 398 -11.23 -16.62 -5.05
C MET A 398 -9.91 -17.30 -5.47
N MET A 399 -8.96 -17.44 -4.54
CA MET A 399 -7.72 -18.19 -4.74
C MET A 399 -7.98 -19.62 -5.22
N ASN A 400 -8.82 -20.33 -4.49
CA ASN A 400 -9.13 -21.73 -4.78
C ASN A 400 -9.97 -21.92 -6.05
N ALA A 401 -10.76 -20.93 -6.43
CA ALA A 401 -11.48 -20.95 -7.70
C ALA A 401 -10.52 -20.80 -8.91
N GLU A 402 -9.47 -19.98 -8.81
CA GLU A 402 -8.43 -19.92 -9.85
C GLU A 402 -7.73 -21.27 -10.06
N LEU A 403 -7.41 -21.97 -8.96
CA LEU A 403 -6.81 -23.29 -9.01
C LEU A 403 -7.77 -24.33 -9.57
N ALA A 404 -9.02 -24.37 -9.08
CA ALA A 404 -10.03 -25.32 -9.53
C ALA A 404 -10.37 -25.16 -11.03
N ALA A 405 -10.48 -23.90 -11.52
CA ALA A 405 -10.69 -23.60 -12.93
C ALA A 405 -9.53 -24.09 -13.83
N ALA A 406 -8.33 -24.17 -13.27
CA ALA A 406 -7.13 -24.68 -13.95
C ALA A 406 -6.88 -26.18 -13.71
N HIS A 407 -7.79 -26.90 -13.04
CA HIS A 407 -7.63 -28.29 -12.62
C HIS A 407 -6.40 -28.54 -11.72
N GLU A 408 -6.02 -27.55 -10.92
CA GLU A 408 -4.97 -27.62 -9.92
C GLU A 408 -5.54 -27.89 -8.53
N GLY A 409 -4.74 -28.54 -7.68
CA GLY A 409 -5.10 -28.83 -6.30
C GLY A 409 -5.37 -27.55 -5.49
N ARG A 410 -6.53 -27.50 -4.85
CA ARG A 410 -6.92 -26.36 -4.00
C ARG A 410 -6.09 -26.32 -2.70
N ILE A 411 -6.00 -25.15 -2.11
CA ILE A 411 -5.22 -24.85 -0.90
C ILE A 411 -6.13 -24.90 0.33
N VAL A 412 -5.70 -25.64 1.36
CA VAL A 412 -6.26 -25.59 2.70
C VAL A 412 -5.17 -25.09 3.64
N ILE A 413 -5.50 -24.10 4.47
CA ILE A 413 -4.57 -23.51 5.46
C ILE A 413 -5.00 -24.00 6.84
N PRO A 414 -4.32 -25.01 7.43
CA PRO A 414 -4.68 -25.56 8.73
C PRO A 414 -4.55 -24.55 9.87
N THR A 415 -5.27 -24.80 10.96
CA THR A 415 -5.31 -23.91 12.14
C THR A 415 -3.91 -23.61 12.68
N VAL A 416 -3.06 -24.61 12.82
CA VAL A 416 -1.66 -24.47 13.28
C VAL A 416 -0.85 -23.54 12.38
N TYR A 417 -1.19 -23.42 11.10
CA TYR A 417 -0.46 -22.66 10.08
C TYR A 417 -0.98 -21.23 9.89
N ARG A 418 -1.97 -20.82 10.70
CA ARG A 418 -2.59 -19.49 10.67
C ARG A 418 -1.58 -18.38 10.90
N GLY A 419 -0.66 -18.57 11.87
CA GLY A 419 0.35 -17.58 12.22
C GLY A 419 1.28 -17.24 11.08
N GLU A 420 1.83 -18.26 10.41
CA GLU A 420 2.71 -18.13 9.26
C GLU A 420 2.00 -17.45 8.08
N TYR A 421 0.75 -17.85 7.79
CA TYR A 421 -0.05 -17.23 6.73
C TYR A 421 -0.30 -15.73 6.99
N LEU A 422 -0.70 -15.35 8.18
CA LEU A 422 -0.96 -13.96 8.52
C LEU A 422 0.33 -13.12 8.55
N SER A 423 1.42 -13.68 9.05
CA SER A 423 2.73 -13.02 9.06
C SER A 423 3.27 -12.80 7.65
N ALA A 424 3.14 -13.80 6.78
CA ALA A 424 3.52 -13.72 5.38
C ALA A 424 2.68 -12.69 4.60
N THR A 425 1.37 -12.63 4.87
CA THR A 425 0.48 -11.61 4.29
C THR A 425 0.89 -10.20 4.74
N LYS A 426 1.18 -10.01 6.04
CA LYS A 426 1.67 -8.72 6.55
C LYS A 426 3.01 -8.30 5.94
N ALA A 427 3.93 -9.24 5.71
CA ALA A 427 5.20 -8.95 5.04
C ALA A 427 4.98 -8.46 3.59
N ALA A 428 4.04 -9.06 2.86
CA ALA A 428 3.64 -8.61 1.54
C ALA A 428 3.01 -7.21 1.57
N THR A 429 2.08 -6.96 2.50
CA THR A 429 1.37 -5.68 2.65
C THR A 429 2.30 -4.52 3.03
N HIS A 430 3.13 -4.68 4.06
CA HIS A 430 3.88 -3.57 4.64
C HIS A 430 5.29 -3.40 4.07
N ASN A 431 5.90 -4.48 3.58
CA ASN A 431 7.28 -4.48 3.14
C ASN A 431 7.46 -4.82 1.65
N ALA A 432 6.36 -5.09 0.92
CA ALA A 432 6.39 -5.58 -0.46
C ALA A 432 7.28 -6.83 -0.65
N VAL A 433 7.32 -7.73 0.36
CA VAL A 433 8.09 -8.98 0.35
C VAL A 433 7.14 -10.14 0.11
N PHE A 434 7.14 -10.69 -1.11
CA PHE A 434 6.17 -11.71 -1.56
C PHE A 434 6.66 -13.15 -1.42
N ALA A 435 7.98 -13.37 -1.22
CA ALA A 435 8.54 -14.72 -1.06
C ALA A 435 7.87 -15.52 0.08
N PRO A 436 7.62 -14.97 1.27
CA PRO A 436 6.97 -15.73 2.35
C PRO A 436 5.56 -16.20 1.98
N ILE A 437 4.72 -15.33 1.40
CA ILE A 437 3.33 -15.71 1.09
C ILE A 437 3.26 -16.76 -0.02
N ALA A 438 4.12 -16.66 -1.04
CA ALA A 438 4.22 -17.67 -2.09
C ALA A 438 4.68 -19.03 -1.52
N ALA A 439 5.69 -19.03 -0.64
CA ALA A 439 6.20 -20.25 -0.01
C ALA A 439 5.17 -20.90 0.94
N VAL A 440 4.48 -20.09 1.76
CA VAL A 440 3.44 -20.55 2.68
C VAL A 440 2.28 -21.21 1.92
N LEU A 441 1.81 -20.57 0.84
CA LEU A 441 0.69 -21.10 0.06
C LEU A 441 1.10 -22.33 -0.76
N ALA A 442 2.32 -22.38 -1.32
CA ALA A 442 2.84 -23.56 -1.99
C ALA A 442 3.01 -24.75 -1.03
N PHE A 443 3.42 -24.51 0.21
CA PHE A 443 3.47 -25.55 1.23
C PHE A 443 2.07 -26.04 1.60
N ALA A 444 1.10 -25.14 1.79
CA ALA A 444 -0.27 -25.46 2.13
C ALA A 444 -0.98 -26.24 0.99
N GLN A 445 -0.68 -25.94 -0.29
CA GLN A 445 -1.17 -26.69 -1.44
C GLN A 445 -0.63 -28.12 -1.43
N ARG A 446 0.69 -28.28 -1.23
CA ARG A 446 1.32 -29.63 -1.12
C ARG A 446 0.76 -30.41 0.07
N TYR A 447 0.49 -29.73 1.19
CA TYR A 447 -0.14 -30.34 2.35
C TYR A 447 -1.55 -30.88 2.01
N ALA A 448 -2.40 -30.04 1.44
CA ALA A 448 -3.76 -30.40 1.05
C ALA A 448 -3.80 -31.56 0.04
N ALA A 449 -2.83 -31.64 -0.87
CA ALA A 449 -2.70 -32.74 -1.83
C ALA A 449 -2.32 -34.09 -1.18
N GLN A 450 -1.70 -34.09 0.00
CA GLN A 450 -1.25 -35.31 0.69
C GLN A 450 -2.21 -35.84 1.73
N VAL A 451 -3.15 -35.02 2.23
CA VAL A 451 -4.17 -35.49 3.20
C VAL A 451 -5.17 -36.37 2.53
N ASN A 452 -5.48 -37.53 3.14
CA ASN A 452 -6.49 -38.46 2.63
C ASN A 452 -7.91 -38.02 3.04
N PHE A 453 -8.61 -37.36 2.12
CA PHE A 453 -10.00 -36.93 2.29
C PHE A 453 -11.03 -37.95 1.78
N GLU A 454 -10.68 -39.21 1.65
CA GLU A 454 -11.63 -40.26 1.20
C GLU A 454 -12.70 -40.56 2.24
N THR A 455 -12.31 -40.60 3.51
CA THR A 455 -13.26 -40.77 4.63
C THR A 455 -12.94 -39.73 5.71
N ARG A 456 -13.93 -39.42 6.54
CA ARG A 456 -13.73 -38.55 7.70
C ARG A 456 -12.64 -39.10 8.64
N ALA A 457 -12.66 -40.40 8.92
CA ALA A 457 -11.70 -41.06 9.79
C ALA A 457 -10.24 -40.97 9.25
N THR A 458 -10.03 -41.13 7.93
CA THR A 458 -8.71 -40.99 7.33
C THR A 458 -8.22 -39.55 7.36
N ALA A 459 -9.09 -38.57 7.05
CA ALA A 459 -8.78 -37.17 7.11
C ALA A 459 -8.41 -36.72 8.54
N GLU A 460 -9.24 -37.03 9.54
CA GLU A 460 -8.99 -36.64 10.93
C GLU A 460 -7.72 -37.28 11.49
N ARG A 461 -7.42 -38.53 11.13
CA ARG A 461 -6.15 -39.18 11.50
C ARG A 461 -4.96 -38.43 10.90
N ASP A 462 -5.00 -38.06 9.63
CA ASP A 462 -3.91 -37.34 8.98
C ASP A 462 -3.78 -35.94 9.56
N LEU A 463 -4.88 -35.22 9.82
CA LEU A 463 -4.88 -33.90 10.46
C LEU A 463 -4.27 -33.95 11.87
N ALA A 464 -4.62 -34.97 12.67
CA ALA A 464 -4.08 -35.15 14.02
C ALA A 464 -2.57 -35.44 13.99
N ARG A 465 -2.13 -36.36 13.11
CA ARG A 465 -0.70 -36.73 12.97
C ARG A 465 0.17 -35.56 12.50
N THR A 466 -0.38 -34.63 11.76
CA THR A 466 0.33 -33.51 11.15
C THR A 466 0.23 -32.21 11.94
N ASN A 467 -0.35 -32.22 13.13
CA ASN A 467 -0.59 -31.08 13.99
C ASN A 467 -1.60 -30.04 13.44
N ALA A 468 -2.35 -30.37 12.39
CA ALA A 468 -3.19 -29.42 11.63
C ALA A 468 -4.22 -28.67 12.48
N LEU A 469 -4.71 -29.31 13.54
CA LEU A 469 -5.77 -28.82 14.42
C LEU A 469 -5.25 -28.13 15.69
N VAL A 470 -3.93 -28.07 15.90
CA VAL A 470 -3.33 -27.42 17.06
C VAL A 470 -3.64 -25.92 17.02
N ASP A 471 -4.06 -25.40 18.17
CA ASP A 471 -4.31 -23.98 18.34
C ASP A 471 -3.05 -23.16 18.05
N PRO A 472 -3.13 -22.01 17.35
CA PRO A 472 -1.96 -21.25 16.94
C PRO A 472 -1.10 -20.75 18.11
N GLN A 473 -1.71 -20.34 19.24
CA GLN A 473 -0.97 -19.89 20.41
C GLN A 473 -0.23 -21.05 21.07
N THR A 474 -0.91 -22.19 21.20
CA THR A 474 -0.30 -23.43 21.72
C THR A 474 0.85 -23.88 20.81
N ALA A 475 0.73 -23.73 19.51
CA ALA A 475 1.77 -24.08 18.56
C ALA A 475 3.00 -23.17 18.70
N GLU A 476 2.80 -21.87 18.83
CA GLU A 476 3.87 -20.88 19.03
C GLU A 476 4.61 -21.13 20.36
N ASP A 477 3.86 -21.29 21.46
CA ASP A 477 4.42 -21.51 22.80
C ASP A 477 5.26 -22.80 22.91
N ASN A 478 4.91 -23.84 22.13
CA ASN A 478 5.56 -25.14 22.16
C ASN A 478 6.39 -25.46 20.91
N ASN A 479 6.59 -24.50 20.01
CA ASN A 479 7.33 -24.67 18.74
C ASN A 479 6.82 -25.85 17.91
N ILE A 480 5.47 -25.97 17.82
CA ILE A 480 4.79 -27.02 17.05
C ILE A 480 4.56 -26.51 15.62
N HIS A 481 4.95 -27.29 14.63
CA HIS A 481 4.81 -26.94 13.22
C HIS A 481 3.89 -27.89 12.48
N LEU A 482 3.30 -27.40 11.38
CA LEU A 482 2.59 -28.23 10.45
C LEU A 482 3.55 -29.19 9.74
N LEU A 483 3.23 -30.49 9.76
CA LEU A 483 4.02 -31.54 9.12
C LEU A 483 3.33 -32.02 7.84
N LEU A 484 4.10 -32.44 6.83
CA LEU A 484 3.54 -33.11 5.66
C LEU A 484 3.25 -34.58 5.98
N PRO A 485 2.09 -35.14 5.57
CA PRO A 485 1.80 -36.58 5.77
C PRO A 485 2.91 -37.52 5.28
N ALA A 486 3.44 -37.31 4.10
CA ALA A 486 4.53 -38.11 3.50
C ALA A 486 5.85 -38.04 4.29
N SER A 487 6.07 -37.03 5.10
CA SER A 487 7.29 -36.95 5.94
C SER A 487 7.22 -37.91 7.14
N LEU A 488 6.02 -38.17 7.62
CA LEU A 488 5.78 -39.05 8.76
C LEU A 488 5.87 -40.53 8.38
N ASP A 489 5.51 -40.89 7.15
CA ASP A 489 5.58 -42.27 6.66
C ASP A 489 7.02 -42.74 6.46
N ARG A 490 7.97 -41.81 6.21
CA ARG A 490 9.41 -42.11 6.11
C ARG A 490 10.08 -42.37 7.47
N VAL A 491 9.58 -41.76 8.53
CA VAL A 491 10.13 -41.93 9.91
C VAL A 491 9.67 -43.25 10.53
N GLY A 492 8.53 -43.79 10.12
CA GLY A 492 8.02 -45.08 10.57
C GLY A 492 8.65 -46.32 9.90
N MET A 493 9.52 -46.11 8.88
CA MET A 493 10.22 -47.17 8.14
C MET A 493 11.73 -47.24 8.46
N ALA A 494 12.24 -46.42 9.37
CA ALA A 494 13.58 -46.45 9.93
C ALA A 494 13.57 -46.97 11.37
#